data_68c9b0c1f8ed526bb40e88142816838c
#
_entry.id   68c9b0c1f8ed526bb40e88142816838c
#
_cell.length_a   1.000
_cell.length_b   1.000
_cell.length_c   1.000
_cell.angle_alpha   90.00
_cell.angle_beta   90.00
_cell.angle_gamma   90.00
#
_symmetry.space_group_name_H-M   'P 1'
#
loop_
_entity.id
_entity.type
_entity.pdbx_description
1 polymer ?
#
loop_
_entity_poly.entity_id
_entity_poly.type
_entity_poly.pdbx_seq_one_letter_code
_entity_poly.pdbx_strand_id
1 'polypeptide(L)'
;FQGFAMNMRRKPFDDVRVRRAMAMLIDRETMNHTMMYDEYFLMNSYYTDLYDAAHPCQNPTYRYDVEGAKKLLAEAGYADGFSFTFLSRSAGEDKFLALFAHALAQCNVKMEIVRKDFAAWMRDMDEFNFDMTWQSWGAGEFKDPETMWLSSEADRRGSNNTIGFKSAEVDAIIAAEKTMLTMAEREDAYRRIDRLIADECPYAFLWNIAETRLLYWNKFGMPSAVLARHSDEDAIMTYWWYDADRAEELNAAMAAGECLPNVPVTVNFDEVMAR
;
A
#
# COMPACT_ATOMS: atom_id res chain seq x y z
N PHE A 1 -0.52 -2.29 2.36
CA PHE A 1 0.34 -1.94 1.21
C PHE A 1 -0.35 -0.95 0.28
N GLN A 2 0.43 -0.27 -0.56
CA GLN A 2 -0.11 0.57 -1.62
C GLN A 2 0.76 0.54 -2.88
N GLY A 3 0.14 0.79 -4.02
CA GLY A 3 0.81 0.79 -5.30
C GLY A 3 -0.10 1.13 -6.47
N PHE A 4 0.49 1.19 -7.65
CA PHE A 4 -0.30 1.28 -8.87
C PHE A 4 -0.76 -0.11 -9.27
N ALA A 5 -2.05 -0.36 -9.10
CA ALA A 5 -2.74 -1.60 -9.43
C ALA A 5 -2.92 -1.71 -10.94
N MET A 6 -2.52 -2.82 -11.53
CA MET A 6 -2.61 -3.08 -12.97
C MET A 6 -3.69 -4.15 -13.24
N ASN A 7 -4.66 -3.83 -14.07
CA ASN A 7 -5.75 -4.77 -14.40
C ASN A 7 -5.23 -5.88 -15.32
N MET A 8 -4.92 -7.03 -14.76
CA MET A 8 -4.35 -8.18 -15.46
C MET A 8 -5.30 -8.82 -16.49
N ARG A 9 -6.58 -8.41 -16.52
CA ARG A 9 -7.58 -8.85 -17.53
C ARG A 9 -7.39 -8.12 -18.85
N ARG A 10 -6.66 -7.01 -18.87
CA ARG A 10 -6.57 -6.08 -20.01
C ARG A 10 -5.15 -6.04 -20.57
N LYS A 11 -5.08 -6.02 -21.91
CA LYS A 11 -3.81 -5.74 -22.58
C LYS A 11 -3.43 -4.26 -22.36
N PRO A 12 -2.13 -3.98 -22.17
CA PRO A 12 -1.02 -4.94 -22.19
C PRO A 12 -0.66 -5.53 -20.82
N PHE A 13 -1.47 -5.25 -19.77
CA PHE A 13 -1.19 -5.64 -18.38
C PHE A 13 -1.43 -7.13 -18.07
N ASP A 14 -1.91 -7.91 -19.03
CA ASP A 14 -1.94 -9.37 -18.98
C ASP A 14 -0.53 -9.99 -19.05
N ASP A 15 0.47 -9.27 -19.57
CA ASP A 15 1.86 -9.71 -19.63
C ASP A 15 2.68 -9.24 -18.43
N VAL A 16 3.28 -10.17 -17.70
CA VAL A 16 4.10 -9.87 -16.52
C VAL A 16 5.32 -9.00 -16.85
N ARG A 17 5.89 -9.11 -18.06
CA ARG A 17 7.03 -8.29 -18.49
C ARG A 17 6.64 -6.82 -18.59
N VAL A 18 5.43 -6.54 -19.08
CA VAL A 18 4.89 -5.18 -19.10
C VAL A 18 4.68 -4.65 -17.68
N ARG A 19 4.09 -5.45 -16.77
CA ARG A 19 3.87 -5.03 -15.38
C ARG A 19 5.20 -4.73 -14.67
N ARG A 20 6.22 -5.56 -14.87
CA ARG A 20 7.58 -5.32 -14.35
C ARG A 20 8.20 -4.06 -14.94
N ALA A 21 8.05 -3.82 -16.24
CA ALA A 21 8.51 -2.59 -16.89
C ALA A 21 7.83 -1.35 -16.29
N MET A 22 6.51 -1.40 -16.03
CA MET A 22 5.81 -0.30 -15.36
C MET A 22 6.37 -0.03 -13.97
N ALA A 23 6.66 -1.09 -13.19
CA ALA A 23 7.26 -0.92 -11.87
C ALA A 23 8.66 -0.29 -11.93
N MET A 24 9.46 -0.61 -12.97
CA MET A 24 10.79 -0.02 -13.21
C MET A 24 10.73 1.44 -13.69
N LEU A 25 9.59 1.92 -14.18
CA LEU A 25 9.41 3.30 -14.62
C LEU A 25 8.92 4.23 -13.52
N ILE A 26 8.71 3.74 -12.29
CA ILE A 26 8.35 4.56 -11.14
C ILE A 26 9.60 4.86 -10.31
N ASP A 27 10.07 6.09 -10.34
CA ASP A 27 11.21 6.54 -9.53
C ASP A 27 10.76 6.82 -8.07
N ARG A 28 10.50 5.74 -7.33
CA ARG A 28 10.02 5.80 -5.95
C ARG A 28 11.03 6.48 -5.00
N GLU A 29 12.31 6.28 -5.25
CA GLU A 29 13.40 6.82 -4.43
C GLU A 29 13.40 8.35 -4.55
N THR A 30 13.41 8.88 -5.78
CA THR A 30 13.32 10.34 -6.01
C THR A 30 12.00 10.92 -5.49
N MET A 31 10.87 10.24 -5.70
CA MET A 31 9.56 10.69 -5.18
C MET A 31 9.58 10.76 -3.64
N ASN A 32 10.10 9.75 -2.96
CA ASN A 32 10.20 9.72 -1.51
C ASN A 32 11.11 10.84 -1.00
N HIS A 33 12.30 10.97 -1.57
CA HIS A 33 13.27 11.99 -1.19
C HIS A 33 12.75 13.41 -1.40
N THR A 34 12.22 13.72 -2.60
CA THR A 34 11.89 15.11 -2.97
C THR A 34 10.50 15.57 -2.54
N MET A 35 9.54 14.65 -2.41
CA MET A 35 8.13 14.98 -2.13
C MET A 35 7.66 14.54 -0.75
N MET A 36 8.35 13.54 -0.16
CA MET A 36 7.95 12.93 1.11
C MET A 36 9.06 13.04 2.17
N TYR A 37 10.18 13.73 1.87
CA TYR A 37 11.28 14.06 2.78
C TYR A 37 11.92 12.83 3.45
N ASP A 38 11.95 11.67 2.74
CA ASP A 38 12.43 10.37 3.22
C ASP A 38 11.69 9.83 4.45
N GLU A 39 10.48 10.33 4.71
CA GLU A 39 9.68 9.91 5.87
C GLU A 39 8.94 8.59 5.67
N TYR A 40 9.00 8.00 4.48
CA TYR A 40 8.32 6.76 4.13
C TYR A 40 9.32 5.68 3.78
N PHE A 41 9.00 4.44 4.08
CA PHE A 41 9.79 3.31 3.60
C PHE A 41 9.25 2.80 2.26
N LEU A 42 10.16 2.34 1.39
CA LEU A 42 9.81 1.78 0.08
C LEU A 42 9.37 0.32 0.24
N MET A 43 8.21 0.01 -0.28
CA MET A 43 7.60 -1.31 -0.14
C MET A 43 8.19 -2.32 -1.11
N ASN A 44 8.23 -3.59 -0.68
CA ASN A 44 8.60 -4.75 -1.49
C ASN A 44 7.78 -6.00 -1.15
N SER A 45 6.72 -5.86 -0.35
CA SER A 45 5.86 -6.95 0.11
C SER A 45 4.42 -6.50 0.25
N TYR A 46 3.48 -7.42 0.07
CA TYR A 46 2.05 -7.25 0.39
C TYR A 46 1.77 -7.43 1.88
N TYR A 47 2.70 -8.06 2.62
CA TYR A 47 2.62 -8.38 4.04
C TYR A 47 3.91 -7.96 4.76
N THR A 48 4.21 -6.68 4.78
CA THR A 48 5.48 -6.11 5.25
C THR A 48 5.82 -6.52 6.69
N ASP A 49 4.81 -6.65 7.55
CA ASP A 49 4.93 -7.02 8.96
C ASP A 49 5.28 -8.50 9.22
N LEU A 50 5.31 -9.34 8.17
CA LEU A 50 5.77 -10.73 8.26
C LEU A 50 7.30 -10.88 8.09
N TYR A 51 8.01 -9.78 7.89
CA TYR A 51 9.43 -9.79 7.60
C TYR A 51 10.22 -9.02 8.67
N ASP A 52 11.31 -9.63 9.09
CA ASP A 52 12.26 -9.12 10.08
C ASP A 52 13.68 -9.58 9.76
N ALA A 53 14.62 -9.40 10.70
CA ALA A 53 16.00 -9.83 10.52
C ALA A 53 16.15 -11.35 10.44
N ALA A 54 15.26 -12.13 11.07
CA ALA A 54 15.25 -13.59 11.01
C ALA A 54 14.58 -14.12 9.74
N HIS A 55 13.62 -13.36 9.21
CA HIS A 55 12.86 -13.69 8.01
C HIS A 55 12.94 -12.52 7.01
N PRO A 56 14.10 -12.30 6.34
CA PRO A 56 14.25 -11.18 5.42
C PRO A 56 13.38 -11.37 4.17
N CYS A 57 12.75 -10.28 3.73
CA CYS A 57 11.97 -10.28 2.50
C CYS A 57 12.88 -10.48 1.28
N GLN A 58 12.58 -11.50 0.48
CA GLN A 58 13.32 -11.85 -0.73
C GLN A 58 12.54 -11.60 -2.02
N ASN A 59 11.46 -10.83 -1.95
CA ASN A 59 10.65 -10.49 -3.12
C ASN A 59 11.44 -9.68 -4.14
N PRO A 60 11.11 -9.79 -5.44
CA PRO A 60 11.71 -8.95 -6.47
C PRO A 60 11.56 -7.47 -6.13
N THR A 61 12.63 -6.73 -6.28
CA THR A 61 12.63 -5.27 -6.12
C THR A 61 12.90 -4.63 -7.47
N TYR A 62 11.97 -3.83 -7.93
CA TYR A 62 12.09 -3.09 -9.19
C TYR A 62 12.55 -1.67 -8.88
N ARG A 63 13.84 -1.38 -9.19
CA ARG A 63 14.39 -0.03 -9.11
C ARG A 63 14.11 0.73 -10.41
N TYR A 64 14.18 2.05 -10.33
CA TYR A 64 14.04 2.89 -11.52
C TYR A 64 15.13 2.57 -12.55
N ASP A 65 14.70 2.06 -13.71
CA ASP A 65 15.57 1.67 -14.81
C ASP A 65 14.81 1.74 -16.14
N VAL A 66 14.95 2.86 -16.83
CA VAL A 66 14.29 3.10 -18.12
C VAL A 66 14.77 2.16 -19.20
N GLU A 67 16.07 1.85 -19.24
CA GLU A 67 16.63 0.98 -20.28
C GLU A 67 16.21 -0.49 -20.06
N GLY A 68 16.18 -0.94 -18.82
CA GLY A 68 15.63 -2.25 -18.47
C GLY A 68 14.13 -2.35 -18.81
N ALA A 69 13.35 -1.30 -18.54
CA ALA A 69 11.94 -1.24 -18.92
C ALA A 69 11.72 -1.30 -20.44
N LYS A 70 12.50 -0.54 -21.23
CA LYS A 70 12.47 -0.62 -22.72
C LYS A 70 12.72 -2.03 -23.23
N LYS A 71 13.71 -2.72 -22.63
CA LYS A 71 14.03 -4.09 -23.01
C LYS A 71 12.85 -5.03 -22.74
N LEU A 72 12.26 -4.98 -21.56
CA LEU A 72 11.10 -5.80 -21.22
C LEU A 72 9.89 -5.50 -22.09
N LEU A 73 9.63 -4.23 -22.40
CA LEU A 73 8.55 -3.83 -23.31
C LEU A 73 8.78 -4.35 -24.74
N ALA A 74 10.00 -4.27 -25.24
CA ALA A 74 10.35 -4.82 -26.56
C ALA A 74 10.18 -6.35 -26.59
N GLU A 75 10.64 -7.07 -25.57
CA GLU A 75 10.46 -8.52 -25.43
C GLU A 75 8.97 -8.92 -25.33
N ALA A 76 8.13 -8.05 -24.77
CA ALA A 76 6.69 -8.23 -24.70
C ALA A 76 5.94 -7.84 -26.01
N GLY A 77 6.66 -7.32 -27.02
CA GLY A 77 6.08 -6.90 -28.29
C GLY A 77 5.60 -5.45 -28.35
N TYR A 78 6.03 -4.61 -27.39
CA TYR A 78 5.64 -3.20 -27.27
C TYR A 78 6.83 -2.25 -27.45
N ALA A 79 7.74 -2.56 -28.37
CA ALA A 79 8.91 -1.71 -28.67
C ALA A 79 8.50 -0.28 -29.13
N ASP A 80 7.38 -0.16 -29.82
CA ASP A 80 6.84 1.11 -30.29
C ASP A 80 5.97 1.84 -29.25
N GLY A 81 5.87 1.26 -28.03
CA GLY A 81 5.02 1.77 -26.96
C GLY A 81 3.54 1.40 -27.10
N PHE A 82 2.72 2.00 -26.25
CA PHE A 82 1.25 1.83 -26.23
C PHE A 82 0.60 3.00 -25.46
N SER A 83 -0.74 3.00 -25.42
CA SER A 83 -1.49 3.94 -24.58
C SER A 83 -2.38 3.18 -23.61
N PHE A 84 -2.57 3.74 -22.41
CA PHE A 84 -3.48 3.20 -21.39
C PHE A 84 -4.11 4.33 -20.57
N THR A 85 -5.17 4.03 -19.85
CA THR A 85 -5.83 4.96 -18.94
C THR A 85 -5.40 4.73 -17.49
N PHE A 86 -5.12 5.82 -16.76
CA PHE A 86 -4.93 5.80 -15.32
C PHE A 86 -6.17 6.38 -14.65
N LEU A 87 -6.92 5.54 -13.94
CA LEU A 87 -8.10 5.95 -13.21
C LEU A 87 -7.69 6.61 -11.88
N SER A 88 -7.87 7.93 -11.78
CA SER A 88 -7.51 8.75 -10.61
C SER A 88 -8.76 9.20 -9.85
N ARG A 89 -8.67 9.28 -8.52
CA ARG A 89 -9.72 9.78 -7.62
C ARG A 89 -9.37 11.10 -6.94
N SER A 90 -8.12 11.56 -7.08
CA SER A 90 -7.62 12.73 -6.35
C SER A 90 -6.64 13.56 -7.16
N ALA A 91 -6.77 14.88 -7.10
CA ALA A 91 -5.77 15.80 -7.63
C ALA A 91 -4.42 15.73 -6.87
N GLY A 92 -4.42 15.21 -5.64
CA GLY A 92 -3.19 14.98 -4.88
C GLY A 92 -2.24 13.97 -5.52
N GLU A 93 -2.74 13.13 -6.42
CA GLU A 93 -1.95 12.14 -7.17
C GLU A 93 -1.13 12.79 -8.31
N ASP A 94 -1.53 13.96 -8.80
CA ASP A 94 -1.00 14.55 -10.05
C ASP A 94 0.51 14.73 -10.05
N LYS A 95 1.10 15.17 -8.95
CA LYS A 95 2.54 15.39 -8.86
C LYS A 95 3.35 14.10 -9.06
N PHE A 96 2.84 12.96 -8.56
CA PHE A 96 3.45 11.65 -8.72
C PHE A 96 3.21 11.10 -10.12
N LEU A 97 1.99 11.27 -10.64
CA LEU A 97 1.63 10.82 -11.98
C LEU A 97 2.39 11.60 -13.07
N ALA A 98 2.72 12.87 -12.82
CA ALA A 98 3.54 13.66 -13.75
C ALA A 98 4.97 13.09 -13.90
N LEU A 99 5.61 12.69 -12.80
CA LEU A 99 6.93 12.03 -12.85
C LEU A 99 6.84 10.67 -13.55
N PHE A 100 5.82 9.90 -13.25
CA PHE A 100 5.59 8.61 -13.91
C PHE A 100 5.35 8.80 -15.41
N ALA A 101 4.51 9.77 -15.82
CA ALA A 101 4.27 10.08 -17.22
C ALA A 101 5.55 10.49 -17.97
N HIS A 102 6.46 11.22 -17.30
CA HIS A 102 7.74 11.60 -17.88
C HIS A 102 8.62 10.35 -18.15
N ALA A 103 8.65 9.41 -17.24
CA ALA A 103 9.39 8.15 -17.43
C ALA A 103 8.76 7.29 -18.54
N LEU A 104 7.43 7.15 -18.55
CA LEU A 104 6.67 6.44 -19.59
C LEU A 104 6.94 6.97 -20.99
N ALA A 105 7.02 8.29 -21.14
CA ALA A 105 7.28 8.94 -22.44
C ALA A 105 8.64 8.54 -23.04
N GLN A 106 9.64 8.21 -22.21
CA GLN A 106 10.94 7.71 -22.68
C GLN A 106 10.84 6.31 -23.31
N CYS A 107 9.76 5.59 -23.04
CA CYS A 107 9.44 4.28 -23.61
C CYS A 107 8.33 4.35 -24.67
N ASN A 108 7.99 5.54 -25.17
CA ASN A 108 6.86 5.80 -26.07
C ASN A 108 5.50 5.32 -25.50
N VAL A 109 5.38 5.19 -24.17
CA VAL A 109 4.13 4.82 -23.50
C VAL A 109 3.40 6.08 -23.11
N LYS A 110 2.09 6.16 -23.44
CA LYS A 110 1.23 7.30 -23.13
C LYS A 110 0.20 6.92 -22.07
N MET A 111 0.21 7.61 -20.95
CA MET A 111 -0.79 7.51 -19.91
C MET A 111 -1.82 8.64 -20.06
N GLU A 112 -3.10 8.29 -20.08
CA GLU A 112 -4.22 9.24 -20.05
C GLU A 112 -4.86 9.20 -18.65
N ILE A 113 -4.87 10.32 -17.93
CA ILE A 113 -5.46 10.38 -16.59
C ILE A 113 -6.95 10.65 -16.72
N VAL A 114 -7.75 9.69 -16.26
CA VAL A 114 -9.22 9.79 -16.17
C VAL A 114 -9.59 10.00 -14.71
N ARG A 115 -9.95 11.24 -14.34
CA ARG A 115 -10.32 11.56 -12.96
C ARG A 115 -11.82 11.43 -12.74
N LYS A 116 -12.18 10.77 -11.65
CA LYS A 116 -13.55 10.59 -11.19
C LYS A 116 -13.65 10.93 -9.70
N ASP A 117 -14.87 11.27 -9.25
CA ASP A 117 -15.16 11.29 -7.83
C ASP A 117 -15.09 9.88 -7.22
N PHE A 118 -15.08 9.81 -5.88
CA PHE A 118 -14.89 8.53 -5.19
C PHE A 118 -15.97 7.49 -5.52
N ALA A 119 -17.24 7.90 -5.63
CA ALA A 119 -18.33 6.96 -5.91
C ALA A 119 -18.27 6.41 -7.34
N ALA A 120 -17.91 7.26 -8.31
CA ALA A 120 -17.72 6.84 -9.69
C ALA A 120 -16.44 5.99 -9.86
N TRP A 121 -15.38 6.33 -9.13
CA TRP A 121 -14.15 5.54 -9.06
C TRP A 121 -14.43 4.14 -8.48
N MET A 122 -15.13 4.03 -7.34
CA MET A 122 -15.51 2.74 -6.75
C MET A 122 -16.33 1.88 -7.71
N ARG A 123 -17.28 2.48 -8.43
CA ARG A 123 -18.08 1.74 -9.44
C ARG A 123 -17.21 1.15 -10.54
N ASP A 124 -16.25 1.94 -11.05
CA ASP A 124 -15.32 1.42 -12.06
C ASP A 124 -14.43 0.32 -11.51
N MET A 125 -14.04 0.40 -10.24
CA MET A 125 -13.29 -0.66 -9.56
C MET A 125 -14.12 -1.95 -9.45
N ASP A 126 -15.37 -1.85 -8.98
CA ASP A 126 -16.29 -2.98 -8.85
C ASP A 126 -16.60 -3.65 -10.20
N GLU A 127 -16.61 -2.86 -11.27
CA GLU A 127 -16.87 -3.32 -12.64
C GLU A 127 -15.58 -3.66 -13.41
N PHE A 128 -14.40 -3.57 -12.75
CA PHE A 128 -13.09 -3.79 -13.38
C PHE A 128 -12.85 -2.88 -14.60
N ASN A 129 -13.44 -1.69 -14.58
CA ASN A 129 -13.37 -0.73 -15.70
C ASN A 129 -12.22 0.25 -15.54
N PHE A 130 -11.00 -0.25 -15.46
CA PHE A 130 -9.77 0.53 -15.40
C PHE A 130 -8.63 -0.27 -16.04
N ASP A 131 -7.56 0.42 -16.46
CA ASP A 131 -6.33 -0.21 -16.89
C ASP A 131 -5.31 -0.19 -15.74
N MET A 132 -5.09 0.99 -15.15
CA MET A 132 -4.25 1.18 -13.97
C MET A 132 -4.90 2.19 -13.01
N THR A 133 -4.68 2.04 -11.71
CA THR A 133 -5.15 2.97 -10.67
C THR A 133 -4.27 2.91 -9.43
N TRP A 134 -4.32 3.93 -8.58
CA TRP A 134 -3.69 3.90 -7.27
C TRP A 134 -4.62 3.24 -6.25
N GLN A 135 -4.16 2.17 -5.64
CA GLN A 135 -4.85 1.49 -4.55
C GLN A 135 -4.01 1.40 -3.29
N SER A 136 -4.69 1.48 -2.15
CA SER A 136 -4.11 1.30 -0.82
C SER A 136 -4.97 0.30 -0.04
N TRP A 137 -4.31 -0.57 0.70
CA TRP A 137 -4.92 -1.61 1.50
C TRP A 137 -4.38 -1.56 2.91
N GLY A 138 -5.26 -1.61 3.90
CA GLY A 138 -4.88 -1.67 5.30
C GLY A 138 -4.11 -2.94 5.64
N ALA A 139 -3.39 -2.90 6.75
CA ALA A 139 -2.80 -4.08 7.38
C ALA A 139 -3.62 -4.46 8.61
N GLY A 140 -3.65 -5.76 8.94
CA GLY A 140 -4.28 -6.28 10.14
C GLY A 140 -3.39 -7.36 10.77
N GLU A 141 -3.62 -7.68 12.02
CA GLU A 141 -2.95 -8.78 12.71
C GLU A 141 -3.19 -10.12 12.00
N PHE A 142 -4.44 -10.36 11.64
CA PHE A 142 -4.82 -11.55 10.88
C PHE A 142 -4.88 -11.20 9.39
N LYS A 143 -4.14 -11.98 8.58
CA LYS A 143 -4.17 -11.81 7.13
C LYS A 143 -5.36 -12.58 6.56
N ASP A 144 -5.99 -11.99 5.56
CA ASP A 144 -7.06 -12.62 4.77
C ASP A 144 -6.66 -12.63 3.30
N PRO A 145 -5.85 -13.63 2.88
CA PRO A 145 -5.46 -13.75 1.48
C PRO A 145 -6.63 -14.19 0.58
N GLU A 146 -7.69 -14.76 1.14
CA GLU A 146 -8.81 -15.33 0.39
C GLU A 146 -9.54 -14.26 -0.41
N THR A 147 -9.89 -13.14 0.22
CA THR A 147 -10.69 -12.09 -0.43
C THR A 147 -9.94 -11.37 -1.56
N MET A 148 -8.60 -11.31 -1.48
CA MET A 148 -7.77 -10.58 -2.44
C MET A 148 -7.13 -11.45 -3.52
N TRP A 149 -6.83 -12.71 -3.22
CA TRP A 149 -5.92 -13.48 -4.05
C TRP A 149 -6.48 -14.80 -4.58
N LEU A 150 -7.67 -15.26 -4.11
CA LEU A 150 -8.31 -16.42 -4.71
C LEU A 150 -8.69 -16.18 -6.16
N SER A 151 -8.41 -17.16 -7.01
CA SER A 151 -8.78 -17.11 -8.43
C SER A 151 -10.29 -17.00 -8.65
N SER A 152 -11.11 -17.55 -7.77
CA SER A 152 -12.58 -17.42 -7.81
C SER A 152 -13.07 -16.00 -7.58
N GLU A 153 -12.28 -15.18 -6.86
CA GLU A 153 -12.59 -13.79 -6.60
C GLU A 153 -12.24 -12.88 -7.78
N ALA A 154 -11.35 -13.33 -8.67
CA ALA A 154 -10.83 -12.53 -9.76
C ALA A 154 -11.89 -11.93 -10.69
N ASP A 155 -12.98 -12.64 -10.93
CA ASP A 155 -14.05 -12.19 -11.83
C ASP A 155 -15.36 -11.89 -11.10
N ARG A 156 -15.34 -11.92 -9.75
CA ARG A 156 -16.50 -11.59 -8.94
C ARG A 156 -16.60 -10.08 -8.75
N ARG A 157 -17.64 -9.47 -9.31
CA ARG A 157 -17.91 -8.03 -9.20
C ARG A 157 -17.92 -7.59 -7.72
N GLY A 158 -17.25 -6.49 -7.42
CA GLY A 158 -17.13 -5.95 -6.07
C GLY A 158 -16.23 -6.77 -5.13
N SER A 159 -15.40 -7.67 -5.67
CA SER A 159 -14.39 -8.38 -4.89
C SER A 159 -13.15 -7.50 -4.65
N ASN A 160 -12.35 -7.87 -3.64
CA ASN A 160 -11.07 -7.23 -3.39
C ASN A 160 -9.98 -7.66 -4.39
N ASN A 161 -10.19 -8.73 -5.16
CA ASN A 161 -9.32 -9.11 -6.28
C ASN A 161 -9.59 -8.23 -7.51
N THR A 162 -9.46 -6.94 -7.32
CA THR A 162 -9.79 -5.93 -8.33
C THR A 162 -8.93 -6.03 -9.59
N ILE A 163 -7.71 -6.55 -9.45
CA ILE A 163 -6.71 -6.66 -10.53
C ILE A 163 -6.87 -7.91 -11.40
N GLY A 164 -7.66 -8.90 -10.98
CA GLY A 164 -7.87 -10.14 -11.74
C GLY A 164 -6.75 -11.17 -11.59
N PHE A 165 -6.06 -11.16 -10.46
CA PHE A 165 -5.03 -12.16 -10.16
C PHE A 165 -5.60 -13.57 -10.09
N LYS A 166 -4.90 -14.54 -10.70
CA LYS A 166 -5.25 -15.96 -10.65
C LYS A 166 -4.00 -16.81 -10.56
N SER A 167 -3.95 -17.72 -9.58
CA SER A 167 -2.87 -18.68 -9.41
C SER A 167 -3.35 -19.93 -8.71
N ALA A 168 -3.29 -21.07 -9.39
CA ALA A 168 -3.65 -22.35 -8.78
C ALA A 168 -2.77 -22.73 -7.59
N GLU A 169 -1.50 -22.28 -7.57
CA GLU A 169 -0.60 -22.52 -6.45
C GLU A 169 -1.00 -21.67 -5.23
N VAL A 170 -1.34 -20.41 -5.43
CA VAL A 170 -1.86 -19.53 -4.36
C VAL A 170 -3.17 -20.07 -3.82
N ASP A 171 -4.09 -20.49 -4.69
CA ASP A 171 -5.38 -21.11 -4.30
C ASP A 171 -5.15 -22.34 -3.40
N ALA A 172 -4.18 -23.18 -3.75
CA ALA A 172 -3.85 -24.39 -2.97
C ALA A 172 -3.26 -24.03 -1.60
N ILE A 173 -2.42 -22.99 -1.49
CA ILE A 173 -1.87 -22.53 -0.21
C ILE A 173 -2.98 -21.95 0.66
N ILE A 174 -3.87 -21.12 0.12
CA ILE A 174 -5.01 -20.56 0.83
C ILE A 174 -5.94 -21.67 1.36
N ALA A 175 -6.19 -22.69 0.55
CA ALA A 175 -6.99 -23.85 0.99
C ALA A 175 -6.33 -24.63 2.14
N ALA A 176 -5.02 -24.82 2.09
CA ALA A 176 -4.25 -25.52 3.13
C ALA A 176 -4.16 -24.69 4.43
N GLU A 177 -4.05 -23.37 4.33
CA GLU A 177 -3.95 -22.45 5.48
C GLU A 177 -5.11 -22.59 6.45
N LYS A 178 -6.32 -22.87 5.94
CA LYS A 178 -7.54 -23.07 6.76
C LYS A 178 -7.42 -24.20 7.79
N THR A 179 -6.49 -25.13 7.59
CA THR A 179 -6.25 -26.26 8.51
C THR A 179 -5.02 -26.09 9.39
N MET A 180 -4.26 -24.98 9.22
CA MET A 180 -3.08 -24.70 10.03
C MET A 180 -3.50 -24.23 11.42
N LEU A 181 -2.88 -24.82 12.44
CA LEU A 181 -3.26 -24.62 13.85
C LEU A 181 -2.40 -23.57 14.56
N THR A 182 -1.22 -23.25 14.01
CA THR A 182 -0.28 -22.30 14.62
C THR A 182 -0.12 -21.06 13.75
N MET A 183 0.16 -19.92 14.40
CA MET A 183 0.48 -18.69 13.67
C MET A 183 1.73 -18.83 12.81
N ALA A 184 2.75 -19.55 13.31
CA ALA A 184 4.00 -19.76 12.55
C ALA A 184 3.75 -20.47 11.21
N GLU A 185 2.91 -21.51 11.18
CA GLU A 185 2.54 -22.20 9.94
C GLU A 185 1.80 -21.27 8.98
N ARG A 186 0.90 -20.44 9.50
CA ARG A 186 0.15 -19.47 8.69
C ARG A 186 1.04 -18.38 8.13
N GLU A 187 1.94 -17.83 8.95
CA GLU A 187 2.90 -16.81 8.50
C GLU A 187 3.82 -17.34 7.40
N ASP A 188 4.28 -18.58 7.50
CA ASP A 188 5.07 -19.21 6.43
C ASP A 188 4.25 -19.39 5.15
N ALA A 189 2.98 -19.75 5.26
CA ALA A 189 2.07 -19.80 4.13
C ALA A 189 1.88 -18.39 3.50
N TYR A 190 1.69 -17.35 4.31
CA TYR A 190 1.54 -15.98 3.82
C TYR A 190 2.82 -15.45 3.16
N ARG A 191 4.02 -15.77 3.67
CA ARG A 191 5.29 -15.41 3.00
C ARG A 191 5.42 -16.10 1.64
N ARG A 192 4.97 -17.35 1.52
CA ARG A 192 4.93 -18.06 0.23
C ARG A 192 3.94 -17.42 -0.75
N ILE A 193 2.74 -17.08 -0.28
CA ILE A 193 1.74 -16.35 -1.08
C ILE A 193 2.31 -15.02 -1.54
N ASP A 194 2.90 -14.23 -0.64
CA ASP A 194 3.51 -12.94 -0.92
C ASP A 194 4.56 -13.04 -2.05
N ARG A 195 5.43 -14.04 -1.97
CA ARG A 195 6.45 -14.29 -2.98
C ARG A 195 5.84 -14.59 -4.35
N LEU A 196 4.85 -15.49 -4.41
CA LEU A 196 4.20 -15.87 -5.68
C LEU A 196 3.49 -14.68 -6.33
N ILE A 197 2.85 -13.83 -5.51
CA ILE A 197 2.20 -12.63 -6.02
C ILE A 197 3.24 -11.60 -6.48
N ALA A 198 4.32 -11.41 -5.71
CA ALA A 198 5.39 -10.47 -6.06
C ALA A 198 6.09 -10.84 -7.36
N ASP A 199 6.25 -12.13 -7.65
CA ASP A 199 6.80 -12.61 -8.91
C ASP A 199 5.89 -12.25 -10.11
N GLU A 200 4.58 -12.16 -9.92
CA GLU A 200 3.61 -11.73 -10.94
C GLU A 200 3.49 -10.20 -11.06
N CYS A 201 4.01 -9.44 -10.11
CA CYS A 201 4.03 -7.97 -10.12
C CYS A 201 2.67 -7.32 -10.48
N PRO A 202 1.55 -7.68 -9.82
CA PRO A 202 0.24 -7.09 -10.14
C PRO A 202 0.10 -5.63 -9.68
N TYR A 203 0.92 -5.21 -8.72
CA TYR A 203 1.05 -3.84 -8.26
C TYR A 203 2.49 -3.36 -8.44
N ALA A 204 2.66 -2.18 -9.00
CA ALA A 204 3.89 -1.45 -8.88
C ALA A 204 3.91 -0.77 -7.52
N PHE A 205 4.64 -1.34 -6.56
CA PHE A 205 4.70 -0.84 -5.18
C PHE A 205 5.19 0.59 -5.10
N LEU A 206 4.64 1.33 -4.16
CA LEU A 206 5.09 2.67 -3.81
C LEU A 206 5.82 2.63 -2.46
N TRP A 207 5.33 3.34 -1.49
CA TRP A 207 5.88 3.49 -0.15
C TRP A 207 4.78 3.30 0.90
N ASN A 208 5.18 3.19 2.15
CA ASN A 208 4.26 3.23 3.28
C ASN A 208 4.91 3.95 4.45
N ILE A 209 4.10 4.28 5.44
CA ILE A 209 4.54 4.90 6.69
C ILE A 209 4.54 3.84 7.80
N ALA A 210 5.55 3.89 8.66
CA ALA A 210 5.68 2.94 9.76
C ALA A 210 4.94 3.38 11.04
N GLU A 211 4.42 4.59 11.06
CA GLU A 211 3.80 5.20 12.24
C GLU A 211 2.42 5.77 11.95
N THR A 212 1.55 5.77 12.95
CA THR A 212 0.30 6.53 12.94
C THR A 212 0.57 7.93 13.46
N ARG A 213 0.27 8.97 12.67
CA ARG A 213 0.48 10.38 13.00
C ARG A 213 -0.79 10.97 13.58
N LEU A 214 -0.72 11.44 14.81
CA LEU A 214 -1.86 12.01 15.54
C LEU A 214 -1.62 13.47 15.87
N LEU A 215 -2.62 14.32 15.63
CA LEU A 215 -2.67 15.69 16.10
C LEU A 215 -3.93 15.85 16.94
N TYR A 216 -3.76 16.19 18.22
CA TYR A 216 -4.87 16.30 19.16
C TYR A 216 -4.66 17.38 20.22
N TRP A 217 -5.75 17.84 20.81
CA TRP A 217 -5.68 18.72 21.97
C TRP A 217 -5.31 17.94 23.24
N ASN A 218 -4.38 18.47 24.04
CA ASN A 218 -3.91 17.81 25.26
C ASN A 218 -4.94 17.86 26.40
N LYS A 219 -6.14 17.40 26.11
CA LYS A 219 -7.27 17.25 27.06
C LYS A 219 -7.78 15.81 27.15
N PHE A 220 -7.00 14.87 26.61
CA PHE A 220 -7.35 13.46 26.61
C PHE A 220 -6.34 12.65 27.42
N GLY A 221 -6.86 11.73 28.23
CA GLY A 221 -6.10 10.65 28.80
C GLY A 221 -6.10 9.48 27.82
N MET A 222 -5.03 8.69 27.84
CA MET A 222 -4.83 7.59 26.91
C MET A 222 -3.96 6.49 27.54
N PRO A 223 -4.03 5.24 27.03
CA PRO A 223 -3.09 4.18 27.42
C PRO A 223 -1.63 4.59 27.12
N SER A 224 -0.69 4.01 27.84
CA SER A 224 0.75 4.27 27.63
C SER A 224 1.22 3.91 26.23
N ALA A 225 0.60 2.91 25.59
CA ALA A 225 0.85 2.54 24.19
C ALA A 225 0.15 3.46 23.17
N VAL A 226 -0.68 4.40 23.62
CA VAL A 226 -1.47 5.34 22.80
C VAL A 226 -2.51 4.63 21.93
N LEU A 227 -2.08 3.71 21.07
CA LEU A 227 -2.91 2.86 20.19
C LEU A 227 -2.40 1.41 20.26
N ALA A 228 -3.23 0.45 19.86
CA ALA A 228 -2.78 -0.91 19.63
C ALA A 228 -1.96 -1.01 18.32
N ARG A 229 -1.11 -2.03 18.20
CA ARG A 229 -0.15 -2.21 17.09
C ARG A 229 -0.74 -2.06 15.69
N HIS A 230 -1.92 -2.60 15.47
CA HIS A 230 -2.59 -2.64 14.17
C HIS A 230 -3.82 -1.72 14.12
N SER A 231 -3.89 -0.74 15.03
CA SER A 231 -4.97 0.25 15.04
C SER A 231 -4.62 1.44 14.15
N ASP A 232 -5.65 1.99 13.55
CA ASP A 232 -5.62 3.30 12.91
C ASP A 232 -6.05 4.41 13.90
N GLU A 233 -6.08 5.65 13.42
CA GLU A 233 -6.47 6.82 14.21
C GLU A 233 -7.92 6.76 14.72
N ASP A 234 -8.83 6.04 14.06
CA ASP A 234 -10.23 5.92 14.50
C ASP A 234 -10.36 5.13 15.82
N ALA A 235 -9.37 4.29 16.13
CA ALA A 235 -9.34 3.53 17.39
C ALA A 235 -9.20 4.41 18.64
N ILE A 236 -8.76 5.67 18.51
CA ILE A 236 -8.74 6.64 19.62
C ILE A 236 -10.12 6.77 20.28
N MET A 237 -11.20 6.68 19.51
CA MET A 237 -12.58 6.74 20.02
C MET A 237 -12.91 5.60 20.99
N THR A 238 -12.14 4.52 20.96
CA THR A 238 -12.33 3.36 21.84
C THR A 238 -11.41 3.37 23.05
N TYR A 239 -10.19 3.89 22.90
CA TYR A 239 -9.15 3.76 23.92
C TYR A 239 -8.91 5.03 24.73
N TRP A 240 -9.27 6.21 24.22
CA TRP A 240 -9.00 7.47 24.88
C TRP A 240 -10.22 7.94 25.67
N TRP A 241 -9.98 8.75 26.70
CA TRP A 241 -11.03 9.35 27.52
C TRP A 241 -10.78 10.84 27.71
N TYR A 242 -11.86 11.59 27.96
CA TYR A 242 -11.73 12.98 28.37
C TYR A 242 -11.15 13.07 29.77
N ASP A 243 -10.06 13.83 29.91
CA ASP A 243 -9.35 14.06 31.16
C ASP A 243 -9.62 15.50 31.61
N ALA A 244 -10.39 15.68 32.69
CA ALA A 244 -10.81 16.99 33.15
C ALA A 244 -9.64 17.83 33.67
N ASP A 245 -8.68 17.20 34.36
CA ASP A 245 -7.51 17.89 34.93
C ASP A 245 -6.61 18.41 33.80
N ARG A 246 -6.34 17.61 32.79
CA ARG A 246 -5.59 18.03 31.60
C ARG A 246 -6.32 19.12 30.82
N ALA A 247 -7.63 19.05 30.73
CA ALA A 247 -8.43 20.08 30.07
C ALA A 247 -8.36 21.41 30.81
N GLU A 248 -8.34 21.40 32.15
CA GLU A 248 -8.19 22.61 32.98
C GLU A 248 -6.80 23.22 32.80
N GLU A 249 -5.74 22.39 32.84
CA GLU A 249 -4.36 22.84 32.58
C GLU A 249 -4.22 23.45 31.18
N LEU A 250 -4.79 22.82 30.15
CA LEU A 250 -4.77 23.34 28.78
C LEU A 250 -5.47 24.71 28.71
N ASN A 251 -6.67 24.81 29.28
CA ASN A 251 -7.42 26.08 29.27
C ASN A 251 -6.70 27.19 30.02
N ALA A 252 -6.07 26.89 31.16
CA ALA A 252 -5.27 27.86 31.91
C ALA A 252 -4.06 28.35 31.13
N ALA A 253 -3.33 27.45 30.49
CA ALA A 253 -2.19 27.81 29.65
C ALA A 253 -2.61 28.67 28.45
N MET A 254 -3.72 28.29 27.76
CA MET A 254 -4.26 29.08 26.64
C MET A 254 -4.68 30.49 27.10
N ALA A 255 -5.32 30.64 28.28
CA ALA A 255 -5.72 31.93 28.82
C ALA A 255 -4.52 32.80 29.20
N ALA A 256 -3.41 32.20 29.67
CA ALA A 256 -2.17 32.87 29.98
C ALA A 256 -1.29 33.19 28.76
N GLY A 257 -1.60 32.61 27.58
CA GLY A 257 -0.74 32.67 26.40
C GLY A 257 0.55 31.84 26.54
N GLU A 258 0.54 30.82 27.39
CA GLU A 258 1.64 29.93 27.67
C GLU A 258 1.52 28.59 26.94
N CYS A 259 2.66 27.91 26.74
CA CYS A 259 2.70 26.55 26.22
C CYS A 259 2.73 25.53 27.36
N LEU A 260 2.04 24.43 27.22
CA LEU A 260 2.21 23.26 28.07
C LEU A 260 3.63 22.69 27.93
N PRO A 261 4.16 21.99 28.96
CA PRO A 261 5.44 21.31 28.86
C PRO A 261 5.49 20.34 27.69
N ASN A 262 6.62 20.27 26.98
CA ASN A 262 6.83 19.32 25.94
C ASN A 262 6.81 17.89 26.50
N VAL A 263 6.05 17.01 25.83
CA VAL A 263 6.03 15.57 26.11
C VAL A 263 6.66 14.82 24.94
N PRO A 264 7.13 13.58 25.15
CA PRO A 264 7.63 12.75 24.04
C PRO A 264 6.58 12.66 22.93
N VAL A 265 6.98 12.95 21.71
CA VAL A 265 6.08 12.96 20.54
C VAL A 265 6.03 11.60 19.82
N THR A 266 6.94 10.68 20.17
CA THR A 266 7.01 9.35 19.59
C THR A 266 6.81 8.30 20.68
N VAL A 267 5.89 7.38 20.47
CA VAL A 267 5.63 6.23 21.34
C VAL A 267 5.83 4.96 20.54
N ASN A 268 6.78 4.11 20.96
CA ASN A 268 7.02 2.81 20.36
C ASN A 268 6.19 1.77 21.09
N PHE A 269 5.27 1.10 20.39
CA PHE A 269 4.38 0.10 20.96
C PHE A 269 5.15 -1.04 21.62
N ASP A 270 6.17 -1.58 20.97
CA ASP A 270 6.94 -2.73 21.47
C ASP A 270 7.73 -2.39 22.73
N GLU A 271 8.32 -1.21 22.79
CA GLU A 271 9.04 -0.76 23.97
C GLU A 271 8.12 -0.56 25.19
N VAL A 272 6.89 -0.11 24.94
CA VAL A 272 5.88 0.06 26.00
C VAL A 272 5.39 -1.28 26.50
N MET A 273 5.12 -2.23 25.59
CA MET A 273 4.61 -3.56 25.95
C MET A 273 5.67 -4.48 26.54
N ALA A 274 6.95 -4.19 26.38
CA ALA A 274 8.07 -4.91 26.99
C ALA A 274 8.36 -4.53 28.44
N ARG A 275 7.74 -3.46 28.97
CA ARG A 275 7.87 -2.96 30.35
C ARG A 275 6.86 -3.60 31.28
#